data_ad513f85f4812f5cfd6e0803227315a3
#
_entry.id   ad513f85f4812f5cfd6e0803227315a3
#
_cell.length_a   1.000
_cell.length_b   1.000
_cell.length_c   1.000
_cell.angle_alpha   90.00
_cell.angle_beta   90.00
_cell.angle_gamma   90.00
#
_symmetry.space_group_name_H-M   'P 1'
#
loop_
_entity.id
_entity.type
_entity.pdbx_description
1 polymer ?
#
loop_
_entity_poly.entity_id
_entity_poly.type
_entity_poly.pdbx_seq_one_letter_code
_entity_poly.pdbx_strand_id
1 'polypeptide(L)'
;YDGLKQDFFSINVNLFVASYRGYGNGIGTPTIINSLHDSENIFDYFKKVLSDKNANGPIIIMGKAIGSLSALYIASHHNEEISGIITESSFSGPKYCAEISGVELTQDQQNELENFSHELCNSITSPALLIHGEADFMIPITEAQNLFDLLSSKAKDIITIPEADHGNLVILGEEYYWWAIEEFIYTHCNISPY
;
A
#
# COMPACT_ATOMS: atom_id res chain seq x y z
N TYR A 1 -0.81 -13.24 9.57
CA TYR A 1 -1.01 -11.89 10.12
C TYR A 1 -1.05 -11.83 11.65
N ASP A 2 -1.13 -12.97 12.36
CA ASP A 2 -1.21 -12.97 13.85
C ASP A 2 0.04 -12.37 14.52
N GLY A 3 1.22 -12.52 13.93
CA GLY A 3 2.45 -11.87 14.40
C GLY A 3 2.41 -10.34 14.25
N LEU A 4 2.06 -9.86 13.06
CA LEU A 4 1.96 -8.43 12.75
C LEU A 4 0.94 -7.69 13.62
N LYS A 5 -0.11 -8.37 14.07
CA LYS A 5 -1.13 -7.76 14.94
C LYS A 5 -0.54 -7.25 16.25
N GLN A 6 0.36 -8.00 16.86
CA GLN A 6 0.99 -7.60 18.12
C GLN A 6 1.92 -6.40 17.91
N ASP A 7 2.63 -6.37 16.79
CA ASP A 7 3.55 -5.29 16.46
C ASP A 7 2.80 -3.97 16.23
N PHE A 8 1.70 -3.97 15.44
CA PHE A 8 0.85 -2.79 15.28
C PHE A 8 0.21 -2.35 16.61
N PHE A 9 -0.17 -3.31 17.46
CA PHE A 9 -0.70 -2.99 18.78
C PHE A 9 0.34 -2.31 19.67
N SER A 10 1.63 -2.67 19.56
CA SER A 10 2.71 -2.06 20.34
C SER A 10 2.94 -0.58 20.02
N ILE A 11 2.59 -0.15 18.82
CA ILE A 11 2.64 1.26 18.38
C ILE A 11 1.23 1.93 18.41
N ASN A 12 0.31 1.42 19.24
CA ASN A 12 -1.05 1.93 19.43
C ASN A 12 -1.91 2.02 18.15
N VAL A 13 -1.68 1.15 17.18
CA VAL A 13 -2.45 1.08 15.93
C VAL A 13 -3.36 -0.14 15.93
N ASN A 14 -4.64 0.06 15.63
CA ASN A 14 -5.57 -1.02 15.38
C ASN A 14 -5.42 -1.52 13.95
N LEU A 15 -5.41 -2.84 13.77
CA LEU A 15 -5.25 -3.48 12.47
C LEU A 15 -6.59 -4.04 11.98
N PHE A 16 -7.00 -3.65 10.78
CA PHE A 16 -8.07 -4.28 10.00
C PHE A 16 -7.46 -4.96 8.78
N VAL A 17 -7.68 -6.26 8.64
CA VAL A 17 -7.18 -7.06 7.53
C VAL A 17 -8.33 -7.67 6.78
N ALA A 18 -8.34 -7.53 5.47
CA ALA A 18 -9.33 -8.11 4.59
C ALA A 18 -8.68 -8.98 3.50
N SER A 19 -9.41 -9.99 3.05
CA SER A 19 -9.00 -10.83 1.92
C SER A 19 -9.84 -10.50 0.69
N TYR A 20 -9.19 -10.44 -0.46
CA TYR A 20 -9.87 -10.27 -1.75
C TYR A 20 -10.49 -11.60 -2.21
N ARG A 21 -11.42 -11.52 -3.17
CA ARG A 21 -11.97 -12.72 -3.82
C ARG A 21 -10.85 -13.62 -4.34
N GLY A 22 -11.04 -14.93 -4.21
CA GLY A 22 -10.05 -15.94 -4.63
C GLY A 22 -8.85 -16.10 -3.70
N TYR A 23 -8.75 -15.32 -2.60
CA TYR A 23 -7.72 -15.47 -1.58
C TYR A 23 -8.32 -15.92 -0.24
N GLY A 24 -7.57 -16.74 0.48
CA GLY A 24 -8.02 -17.29 1.77
C GLY A 24 -9.31 -18.10 1.61
N ASN A 25 -10.38 -17.68 2.30
CA ASN A 25 -11.71 -18.27 2.21
C ASN A 25 -12.63 -17.55 1.20
N GLY A 26 -12.10 -16.56 0.47
CA GLY A 26 -12.85 -15.80 -0.51
C GLY A 26 -13.17 -16.62 -1.76
N ILE A 27 -14.44 -16.57 -2.20
CA ILE A 27 -14.90 -17.23 -3.44
C ILE A 27 -14.69 -16.28 -4.62
N GLY A 28 -14.34 -16.81 -5.79
CA GLY A 28 -14.21 -16.05 -7.04
C GLY A 28 -12.82 -16.11 -7.65
N THR A 29 -12.64 -15.42 -8.77
CA THR A 29 -11.37 -15.39 -9.52
C THR A 29 -10.66 -14.06 -9.23
N PRO A 30 -9.42 -14.09 -8.72
CA PRO A 30 -8.64 -12.89 -8.51
C PRO A 30 -8.16 -12.35 -9.87
N THR A 31 -8.45 -11.08 -10.12
CA THR A 31 -7.88 -10.29 -11.22
C THR A 31 -7.55 -8.90 -10.67
N ILE A 32 -6.68 -8.16 -11.34
CA ILE A 32 -6.35 -6.78 -10.93
C ILE A 32 -7.63 -5.94 -10.83
N ILE A 33 -8.47 -5.95 -11.86
CA ILE A 33 -9.74 -5.19 -11.87
C ILE A 33 -10.64 -5.59 -10.71
N ASN A 34 -10.80 -6.90 -10.46
CA ASN A 34 -11.61 -7.37 -9.34
C ASN A 34 -11.03 -6.95 -7.99
N SER A 35 -9.71 -6.93 -7.85
CA SER A 35 -9.05 -6.48 -6.62
C SER A 35 -9.29 -5.00 -6.35
N LEU A 36 -9.28 -4.15 -7.38
CA LEU A 36 -9.60 -2.73 -7.24
C LEU A 36 -11.08 -2.53 -6.83
N HIS A 37 -12.01 -3.24 -7.46
CA HIS A 37 -13.44 -3.20 -7.06
C HIS A 37 -13.66 -3.73 -5.65
N ASP A 38 -12.95 -4.82 -5.28
CA ASP A 38 -13.05 -5.38 -3.93
C ASP A 38 -12.50 -4.40 -2.89
N SER A 39 -11.42 -3.67 -3.21
CA SER A 39 -10.85 -2.70 -2.29
C SER A 39 -11.84 -1.58 -1.93
N GLU A 40 -12.63 -1.08 -2.88
CA GLU A 40 -13.72 -0.11 -2.61
C GLU A 40 -14.76 -0.70 -1.64
N ASN A 41 -15.27 -1.88 -1.94
CA ASN A 41 -16.26 -2.55 -1.09
C ASN A 41 -15.71 -2.82 0.33
N ILE A 42 -14.42 -3.20 0.42
CA ILE A 42 -13.73 -3.44 1.69
C ILE A 42 -13.58 -2.12 2.46
N PHE A 43 -13.22 -1.03 1.79
CA PHE A 43 -13.07 0.27 2.42
C PHE A 43 -14.41 0.80 2.93
N ASP A 44 -15.48 0.68 2.16
CA ASP A 44 -16.83 1.05 2.61
C ASP A 44 -17.29 0.21 3.81
N TYR A 45 -17.02 -1.10 3.78
CA TYR A 45 -17.30 -1.96 4.93
C TYR A 45 -16.46 -1.57 6.16
N PHE A 46 -15.20 -1.24 5.98
CA PHE A 46 -14.33 -0.77 7.05
C PHE A 46 -14.86 0.53 7.68
N LYS A 47 -15.26 1.51 6.87
CA LYS A 47 -15.89 2.74 7.37
C LYS A 47 -17.13 2.46 8.21
N LYS A 48 -17.96 1.49 7.78
CA LYS A 48 -19.11 1.04 8.58
C LYS A 48 -18.67 0.43 9.91
N VAL A 49 -17.63 -0.42 9.92
CA VAL A 49 -17.09 -0.99 11.17
C VAL A 49 -16.60 0.08 12.13
N LEU A 50 -15.91 1.12 11.63
CA LEU A 50 -15.48 2.25 12.44
C LEU A 50 -16.68 2.99 13.06
N SER A 51 -17.71 3.27 12.26
CA SER A 51 -18.94 3.91 12.71
C SER A 51 -19.66 3.10 13.80
N ASP A 52 -19.83 1.79 13.58
CA ASP A 52 -20.48 0.88 14.53
C ASP A 52 -19.71 0.78 15.86
N LYS A 53 -18.40 1.01 15.83
CA LYS A 53 -17.52 1.00 17.02
C LYS A 53 -17.29 2.40 17.62
N ASN A 54 -17.87 3.46 17.04
CA ASN A 54 -17.60 4.87 17.38
C ASN A 54 -16.08 5.18 17.35
N ALA A 55 -15.33 4.61 16.42
CA ALA A 55 -13.92 4.84 16.23
C ALA A 55 -13.69 6.00 15.25
N ASN A 56 -13.06 7.07 15.71
CA ASN A 56 -12.88 8.32 14.96
C ASN A 56 -11.38 8.66 14.76
N GLY A 57 -10.51 7.70 14.89
CA GLY A 57 -9.07 7.89 14.68
C GLY A 57 -8.70 8.03 13.20
N PRO A 58 -7.46 8.46 12.94
CA PRO A 58 -6.91 8.50 11.58
C PRO A 58 -6.97 7.15 10.88
N ILE A 59 -7.21 7.16 9.59
CA ILE A 59 -7.25 5.97 8.74
C ILE A 59 -5.97 5.93 7.91
N ILE A 60 -5.21 4.85 8.00
CA ILE A 60 -4.03 4.62 7.21
C ILE A 60 -4.26 3.35 6.37
N ILE A 61 -4.02 3.45 5.08
CA ILE A 61 -4.14 2.33 4.16
C ILE A 61 -2.75 1.73 3.95
N MET A 62 -2.63 0.42 4.13
CA MET A 62 -1.37 -0.27 3.88
C MET A 62 -1.52 -1.37 2.84
N GLY A 63 -0.59 -1.42 1.89
CA GLY A 63 -0.54 -2.44 0.85
C GLY A 63 0.86 -2.99 0.62
N LYS A 64 0.96 -4.32 0.43
CA LYS A 64 2.22 -5.01 0.09
C LYS A 64 2.14 -5.62 -1.30
N ALA A 65 3.20 -5.48 -2.09
CA ALA A 65 3.32 -6.05 -3.43
C ALA A 65 2.07 -5.75 -4.28
N ILE A 66 1.36 -6.76 -4.79
CA ILE A 66 0.12 -6.57 -5.56
C ILE A 66 -0.95 -5.81 -4.75
N GLY A 67 -0.96 -5.93 -3.42
CA GLY A 67 -1.86 -5.20 -2.53
C GLY A 67 -1.58 -3.69 -2.50
N SER A 68 -0.37 -3.24 -2.88
CA SER A 68 -0.05 -1.82 -2.99
C SER A 68 -0.90 -1.13 -4.07
N LEU A 69 -1.22 -1.83 -5.15
CA LEU A 69 -2.08 -1.27 -6.20
C LEU A 69 -3.49 -0.96 -5.70
N SER A 70 -4.06 -1.84 -4.86
CA SER A 70 -5.34 -1.56 -4.20
C SER A 70 -5.24 -0.42 -3.18
N ALA A 71 -4.15 -0.34 -2.45
CA ALA A 71 -3.91 0.76 -1.51
C ALA A 71 -3.79 2.11 -2.23
N LEU A 72 -3.04 2.17 -3.34
CA LEU A 72 -2.93 3.34 -4.21
C LEU A 72 -4.30 3.72 -4.80
N TYR A 73 -5.09 2.73 -5.22
CA TYR A 73 -6.42 2.96 -5.76
C TYR A 73 -7.35 3.61 -4.74
N ILE A 74 -7.41 3.09 -3.52
CA ILE A 74 -8.18 3.70 -2.43
C ILE A 74 -7.66 5.12 -2.11
N ALA A 75 -6.35 5.29 -2.00
CA ALA A 75 -5.77 6.60 -1.72
C ALA A 75 -6.11 7.64 -2.80
N SER A 76 -6.14 7.24 -4.08
CA SER A 76 -6.47 8.15 -5.19
C SER A 76 -7.91 8.64 -5.17
N HIS A 77 -8.85 7.81 -4.68
CA HIS A 77 -10.28 8.13 -4.64
C HIS A 77 -10.74 8.73 -3.31
N HIS A 78 -10.00 8.49 -2.23
CA HIS A 78 -10.40 8.83 -0.85
C HIS A 78 -9.37 9.66 -0.10
N ASN A 79 -8.61 10.53 -0.80
CA ASN A 79 -7.59 11.38 -0.18
C ASN A 79 -8.05 12.12 1.09
N GLU A 80 -9.29 12.63 1.07
CA GLU A 80 -9.84 13.41 2.18
C GLU A 80 -10.32 12.53 3.35
N GLU A 81 -10.49 11.23 3.12
CA GLU A 81 -10.99 10.29 4.13
C GLU A 81 -9.85 9.52 4.82
N ILE A 82 -8.64 9.53 4.23
CA ILE A 82 -7.47 8.84 4.77
C ILE A 82 -6.42 9.84 5.28
N SER A 83 -5.66 9.43 6.25
CA SER A 83 -4.59 10.25 6.84
C SER A 83 -3.21 9.92 6.29
N GLY A 84 -3.07 8.78 5.62
CA GLY A 84 -1.83 8.37 4.99
C GLY A 84 -1.91 7.01 4.30
N ILE A 85 -0.91 6.74 3.48
CA ILE A 85 -0.72 5.46 2.79
C ILE A 85 0.67 4.91 3.09
N ILE A 86 0.75 3.60 3.32
CA ILE A 86 2.02 2.88 3.46
C ILE A 86 2.07 1.80 2.38
N THR A 87 3.15 1.74 1.61
CA THR A 87 3.36 0.67 0.65
C THR A 87 4.65 -0.09 0.94
N GLU A 88 4.59 -1.42 0.83
CA GLU A 88 5.72 -2.32 1.04
C GLU A 88 5.99 -3.11 -0.24
N SER A 89 7.26 -3.12 -0.71
CA SER A 89 7.66 -3.81 -1.95
C SER A 89 6.71 -3.48 -3.10
N SER A 90 6.52 -2.20 -3.36
CA SER A 90 5.50 -1.67 -4.27
C SER A 90 6.06 -1.33 -5.65
N PHE A 91 5.16 -1.11 -6.59
CA PHE A 91 5.43 -0.69 -7.97
C PHE A 91 4.43 0.38 -8.41
N SER A 92 4.78 1.10 -9.48
CA SER A 92 4.04 2.29 -9.90
C SER A 92 2.68 2.02 -10.56
N GLY A 93 2.40 0.78 -10.98
CA GLY A 93 1.11 0.49 -11.62
C GLY A 93 0.99 -0.88 -12.27
N PRO A 94 -0.16 -1.16 -12.91
CA PRO A 94 -0.49 -2.49 -13.43
C PRO A 94 0.37 -2.94 -14.63
N LYS A 95 1.08 -2.02 -15.29
CA LYS A 95 2.03 -2.38 -16.36
C LYS A 95 3.09 -3.35 -15.86
N TYR A 96 3.69 -3.06 -14.69
CA TYR A 96 4.67 -3.94 -14.08
C TYR A 96 4.09 -5.34 -13.80
N CYS A 97 2.84 -5.42 -13.33
CA CYS A 97 2.18 -6.72 -13.13
C CYS A 97 2.05 -7.53 -14.43
N ALA A 98 1.74 -6.88 -15.54
CA ALA A 98 1.65 -7.54 -16.85
C ALA A 98 3.03 -8.05 -17.29
N GLU A 99 4.07 -7.24 -17.15
CA GLU A 99 5.44 -7.59 -17.51
C GLU A 99 5.96 -8.82 -16.74
N ILE A 100 5.83 -8.82 -15.40
CA ILE A 100 6.29 -9.97 -14.60
C ILE A 100 5.44 -11.23 -14.78
N SER A 101 4.20 -11.07 -15.25
CA SER A 101 3.31 -12.19 -15.58
C SER A 101 3.56 -12.75 -17.00
N GLY A 102 4.51 -12.19 -17.74
CA GLY A 102 4.83 -12.59 -19.10
C GLY A 102 3.74 -12.28 -20.12
N VAL A 103 2.88 -11.30 -19.82
CA VAL A 103 1.85 -10.84 -20.74
C VAL A 103 2.47 -9.89 -21.77
N GLU A 104 2.44 -10.29 -23.06
CA GLU A 104 2.89 -9.42 -24.13
C GLU A 104 1.83 -8.32 -24.38
N LEU A 105 2.25 -7.07 -24.17
CA LEU A 105 1.41 -5.89 -24.38
C LEU A 105 1.78 -5.21 -25.70
N THR A 106 0.76 -4.81 -26.47
CA THR A 106 0.97 -3.88 -27.58
C THR A 106 1.42 -2.51 -27.08
N GLN A 107 2.00 -1.69 -27.95
CA GLN A 107 2.44 -0.34 -27.57
C GLN A 107 1.27 0.52 -27.03
N ASP A 108 0.08 0.39 -27.63
CA ASP A 108 -1.10 1.13 -27.17
C ASP A 108 -1.54 0.70 -25.77
N GLN A 109 -1.52 -0.61 -25.47
CA GLN A 109 -1.81 -1.13 -24.14
C GLN A 109 -0.78 -0.69 -23.10
N GLN A 110 0.50 -0.66 -23.45
CA GLN A 110 1.55 -0.13 -22.57
C GLN A 110 1.29 1.33 -22.22
N ASN A 111 1.00 2.16 -23.24
CA ASN A 111 0.71 3.58 -23.05
C ASN A 111 -0.56 3.79 -22.19
N GLU A 112 -1.60 2.97 -22.40
CA GLU A 112 -2.83 3.03 -21.60
C GLU A 112 -2.57 2.72 -20.12
N LEU A 113 -1.80 1.66 -19.81
CA LEU A 113 -1.45 1.29 -18.45
C LEU A 113 -0.50 2.30 -17.79
N GLU A 114 0.42 2.91 -18.55
CA GLU A 114 1.25 4.00 -18.07
C GLU A 114 0.42 5.24 -17.71
N ASN A 115 -0.48 5.66 -18.58
CA ASN A 115 -1.37 6.78 -18.33
C ASN A 115 -2.24 6.53 -17.09
N PHE A 116 -2.80 5.33 -16.96
CA PHE A 116 -3.55 4.95 -15.75
C PHE A 116 -2.69 5.06 -14.50
N SER A 117 -1.45 4.58 -14.53
CA SER A 117 -0.53 4.67 -13.40
C SER A 117 -0.21 6.12 -13.03
N HIS A 118 0.02 6.97 -14.04
CA HIS A 118 0.28 8.39 -13.85
C HIS A 118 -0.93 9.12 -13.24
N GLU A 119 -2.13 8.89 -13.77
CA GLU A 119 -3.36 9.50 -13.25
C GLU A 119 -3.61 9.06 -11.81
N LEU A 120 -3.48 7.76 -11.53
CA LEU A 120 -3.64 7.18 -10.20
C LEU A 120 -2.69 7.83 -9.20
N CYS A 121 -1.38 7.80 -9.47
CA CYS A 121 -0.36 8.29 -8.55
C CYS A 121 -0.40 9.82 -8.41
N ASN A 122 -0.63 10.55 -9.49
CA ASN A 122 -0.72 12.01 -9.48
C ASN A 122 -1.95 12.53 -8.70
N SER A 123 -2.98 11.72 -8.53
CA SER A 123 -4.16 12.10 -7.73
C SER A 123 -3.93 11.93 -6.24
N ILE A 124 -2.89 11.21 -5.80
CA ILE A 124 -2.62 10.93 -4.39
C ILE A 124 -1.85 12.10 -3.77
N THR A 125 -2.52 12.80 -2.87
CA THR A 125 -1.98 13.94 -2.12
C THR A 125 -1.81 13.65 -0.63
N SER A 126 -2.39 12.56 -0.13
CA SER A 126 -2.23 12.09 1.24
C SER A 126 -0.76 11.77 1.54
N PRO A 127 -0.30 11.92 2.79
CA PRO A 127 1.04 11.49 3.20
C PRO A 127 1.34 10.05 2.77
N ALA A 128 2.56 9.77 2.36
CA ALA A 128 2.95 8.47 1.82
C ALA A 128 4.30 7.98 2.35
N LEU A 129 4.34 6.74 2.84
CA LEU A 129 5.57 6.03 3.20
C LEU A 129 5.75 4.81 2.30
N LEU A 130 6.89 4.73 1.64
CA LEU A 130 7.28 3.57 0.84
C LEU A 130 8.40 2.81 1.57
N ILE A 131 8.21 1.51 1.78
CA ILE A 131 9.20 0.64 2.41
C ILE A 131 9.61 -0.43 1.40
N HIS A 132 10.92 -0.59 1.17
CA HIS A 132 11.41 -1.52 0.16
C HIS A 132 12.70 -2.22 0.59
N GLY A 133 12.86 -3.48 0.16
CA GLY A 133 14.09 -4.23 0.39
C GLY A 133 15.13 -3.95 -0.70
N GLU A 134 16.38 -3.72 -0.31
CA GLU A 134 17.46 -3.45 -1.29
C GLU A 134 17.78 -4.67 -2.17
N ALA A 135 17.54 -5.88 -1.65
CA ALA A 135 17.73 -7.13 -2.36
C ALA A 135 16.42 -7.76 -2.90
N ASP A 136 15.37 -6.95 -3.08
CA ASP A 136 14.14 -7.42 -3.69
C ASP A 136 14.33 -7.62 -5.20
N PHE A 137 14.56 -8.89 -5.59
CA PHE A 137 14.72 -9.27 -6.99
C PHE A 137 13.37 -9.56 -7.69
N MET A 138 12.28 -9.65 -6.93
CA MET A 138 10.95 -9.83 -7.50
C MET A 138 10.37 -8.50 -7.98
N ILE A 139 10.50 -7.47 -7.14
CA ILE A 139 10.11 -6.10 -7.47
C ILE A 139 11.34 -5.21 -7.18
N PRO A 140 12.10 -4.82 -8.21
CA PRO A 140 13.30 -4.02 -8.01
C PRO A 140 13.00 -2.68 -7.33
N ILE A 141 13.93 -2.19 -6.51
CA ILE A 141 13.80 -0.90 -5.81
C ILE A 141 13.49 0.29 -6.74
N THR A 142 13.88 0.18 -8.01
CA THR A 142 13.57 1.17 -9.03
C THR A 142 12.08 1.37 -9.24
N GLU A 143 11.24 0.34 -9.00
CA GLU A 143 9.80 0.45 -9.07
C GLU A 143 9.23 1.31 -7.94
N ALA A 144 9.74 1.16 -6.72
CA ALA A 144 9.37 2.02 -5.61
C ALA A 144 9.86 3.48 -5.81
N GLN A 145 11.04 3.67 -6.41
CA GLN A 145 11.53 5.00 -6.78
C GLN A 145 10.66 5.66 -7.85
N ASN A 146 10.25 4.91 -8.88
CA ASN A 146 9.31 5.38 -9.89
C ASN A 146 7.97 5.77 -9.26
N LEU A 147 7.44 4.93 -8.36
CA LEU A 147 6.22 5.25 -7.61
C LEU A 147 6.40 6.53 -6.79
N PHE A 148 7.50 6.63 -6.04
CA PHE A 148 7.81 7.81 -5.24
C PHE A 148 7.81 9.08 -6.08
N ASP A 149 8.43 9.06 -7.25
CA ASP A 149 8.51 10.23 -8.14
C ASP A 149 7.14 10.63 -8.70
N LEU A 150 6.27 9.64 -8.99
CA LEU A 150 4.94 9.86 -9.53
C LEU A 150 3.92 10.39 -8.49
N LEU A 151 4.10 10.11 -7.21
CA LEU A 151 3.17 10.56 -6.17
C LEU A 151 3.18 12.08 -6.03
N SER A 152 2.01 12.72 -6.08
CA SER A 152 1.86 14.17 -5.86
C SER A 152 1.90 14.59 -4.39
N SER A 153 1.93 13.65 -3.47
CA SER A 153 2.07 13.94 -2.04
C SER A 153 3.31 14.78 -1.77
N LYS A 154 3.16 15.82 -0.94
CA LYS A 154 4.27 16.67 -0.48
C LYS A 154 4.95 16.12 0.77
N ALA A 155 4.24 15.26 1.52
CA ALA A 155 4.73 14.55 2.69
C ALA A 155 4.94 13.09 2.28
N LYS A 156 6.04 12.80 1.61
CA LYS A 156 6.35 11.44 1.15
C LYS A 156 7.79 11.06 1.48
N ASP A 157 7.95 9.85 1.99
CA ASP A 157 9.23 9.26 2.34
C ASP A 157 9.39 7.89 1.69
N ILE A 158 10.63 7.53 1.37
CA ILE A 158 11.00 6.19 0.94
C ILE A 158 12.14 5.71 1.83
N ILE A 159 11.96 4.54 2.45
CA ILE A 159 13.00 3.87 3.22
C ILE A 159 13.37 2.55 2.59
N THR A 160 14.63 2.19 2.70
CA THR A 160 15.12 0.89 2.25
C THR A 160 15.64 0.07 3.42
N ILE A 161 15.38 -1.23 3.36
CA ILE A 161 15.90 -2.19 4.34
C ILE A 161 17.08 -2.92 3.70
N PRO A 162 18.31 -2.71 4.21
CA PRO A 162 19.51 -3.34 3.67
C PRO A 162 19.38 -4.86 3.67
N GLU A 163 19.89 -5.50 2.59
CA GLU A 163 19.88 -6.95 2.41
C GLU A 163 18.50 -7.63 2.39
N ALA A 164 17.41 -6.91 2.62
CA ALA A 164 16.06 -7.47 2.63
C ALA A 164 15.58 -7.79 1.22
N ASP A 165 14.97 -8.95 1.07
CA ASP A 165 14.25 -9.39 -0.12
C ASP A 165 12.75 -9.12 0.01
N HIS A 166 11.95 -9.59 -0.98
CA HIS A 166 10.51 -9.43 -1.04
C HIS A 166 9.73 -9.95 0.19
N GLY A 167 10.28 -10.94 0.88
CA GLY A 167 9.57 -11.69 1.93
C GLY A 167 10.00 -11.37 3.36
N ASN A 168 11.14 -10.72 3.57
CA ASN A 168 11.79 -10.66 4.88
C ASN A 168 12.03 -9.24 5.43
N LEU A 169 11.38 -8.20 4.87
CA LEU A 169 11.59 -6.81 5.28
C LEU A 169 11.40 -6.59 6.79
N VAL A 170 10.33 -7.14 7.36
CA VAL A 170 10.06 -7.03 8.81
C VAL A 170 11.13 -7.72 9.63
N ILE A 171 11.64 -8.87 9.15
CA ILE A 171 12.64 -9.66 9.87
C ILE A 171 14.00 -8.96 9.88
N LEU A 172 14.45 -8.47 8.71
CA LEU A 172 15.75 -7.81 8.59
C LEU A 172 15.70 -6.33 9.00
N GLY A 173 14.55 -5.69 8.85
CA GLY A 173 14.33 -4.30 9.26
C GLY A 173 14.17 -4.14 10.76
N GLU A 174 13.64 -5.17 11.45
CA GLU A 174 13.44 -5.18 12.91
C GLU A 174 12.92 -3.84 13.47
N GLU A 175 13.64 -3.24 14.42
CA GLU A 175 13.27 -1.97 15.04
C GLU A 175 13.18 -0.81 14.03
N TYR A 176 14.02 -0.79 12.98
CA TYR A 176 14.02 0.28 11.98
C TYR A 176 12.75 0.29 11.12
N TYR A 177 12.23 -0.89 10.77
CA TYR A 177 10.98 -1.02 10.02
C TYR A 177 9.80 -0.42 10.81
N TRP A 178 9.68 -0.79 12.09
CA TRP A 178 8.60 -0.33 12.96
C TRP A 178 8.76 1.13 13.35
N TRP A 179 9.99 1.57 13.61
CA TRP A 179 10.29 2.97 13.87
C TRP A 179 9.87 3.87 12.69
N ALA A 180 10.14 3.45 11.46
CA ALA A 180 9.76 4.25 10.30
C ALA A 180 8.24 4.38 10.13
N ILE A 181 7.48 3.30 10.40
CA ILE A 181 6.02 3.34 10.42
C ILE A 181 5.52 4.26 11.53
N GLU A 182 6.05 4.12 12.74
CA GLU A 182 5.66 4.92 13.90
C GLU A 182 5.95 6.41 13.68
N GLU A 183 7.15 6.74 13.22
CA GLU A 183 7.56 8.11 12.90
C GLU A 183 6.67 8.74 11.82
N PHE A 184 6.37 7.99 10.74
CA PHE A 184 5.47 8.43 9.71
C PHE A 184 4.07 8.74 10.24
N ILE A 185 3.53 7.85 11.06
CA ILE A 185 2.19 7.98 11.65
C ILE A 185 2.12 9.22 12.54
N TYR A 186 3.09 9.42 13.42
CA TYR A 186 3.08 10.56 14.33
C TYR A 186 3.37 11.90 13.63
N THR A 187 4.24 11.89 12.64
CA THR A 187 4.65 13.13 11.96
C THR A 187 3.60 13.60 10.95
N HIS A 188 2.96 12.67 10.23
CA HIS A 188 2.16 13.01 9.06
C HIS A 188 0.67 12.68 9.19
N CYS A 189 0.28 11.76 10.08
CA CYS A 189 -1.10 11.30 10.14
C CYS A 189 -1.93 11.90 11.29
N ASN A 190 -1.48 13.00 11.89
CA ASN A 190 -2.16 13.71 12.98
C ASN A 190 -2.45 12.82 14.21
N ILE A 191 -1.60 11.88 14.52
CA ILE A 191 -1.67 11.09 15.75
C ILE A 191 -0.70 11.69 16.76
N SER A 192 -1.19 12.02 17.95
CA SER A 192 -0.32 12.43 19.06
C SER A 192 0.26 11.18 19.71
N PRO A 193 1.56 11.15 20.03
CA PRO A 193 2.17 10.01 20.71
C PRO A 193 1.64 9.78 22.15
N TYR A 194 0.87 10.73 22.72
CA TYR A 194 0.25 10.64 24.05
C TYR A 194 -0.99 11.55 24.15
#